data_bce630a99edd447fe0cda7784be2d169
#
_entry.id   bce630a99edd447fe0cda7784be2d169
#
_cell.length_a   1.000
_cell.length_b   1.000
_cell.length_c   1.000
_cell.angle_alpha   90.00
_cell.angle_beta   90.00
_cell.angle_gamma   90.00
#
_symmetry.space_group_name_H-M   'P 1'
#
loop_
_entity.id
_entity.type
_entity.pdbx_description
1 polymer ?
#
loop_
_entity_poly.entity_id
_entity_poly.type
_entity_poly.pdbx_seq_one_letter_code
_entity_poly.pdbx_strand_id
1 'polypeptide(L)'
;QPLEIAQLLNVMLNAAGIPSEVLAVYPGHLDTDACGLAAIQTLAVKATVDGKDQYLSASPLTNRGGLDKVVSLSGTSIEIETTPIQIKESRSVAISADQAKDGFAICVLPAISAGIDSWGMSALNSKRSNLFELPSLIREEVTYTVTPAEGMKLQTSTQEQVISKPFGKVTRTITPRGNTIEVVRTIELNKQQFTPAEYSDVRSLIHEWTNPDNRVLLFSL
;
A
#
# COMPACT_ATOMS: atom_id res chain seq x y z
N GLN A 1 26.16 0.47 6.55
CA GLN A 1 25.29 1.64 6.72
C GLN A 1 24.77 2.11 5.36
N PRO A 2 23.60 2.82 5.26
CA PRO A 2 23.01 3.19 3.97
C PRO A 2 23.93 3.97 3.05
N LEU A 3 24.72 4.89 3.59
CA LEU A 3 25.67 5.68 2.81
C LEU A 3 26.77 4.81 2.17
N GLU A 4 27.34 3.89 2.93
CA GLU A 4 28.40 3.00 2.44
C GLU A 4 27.90 2.08 1.35
N ILE A 5 26.66 1.58 1.47
CA ILE A 5 26.02 0.74 0.45
C ILE A 5 25.77 1.55 -0.82
N ALA A 6 25.23 2.77 -0.70
CA ALA A 6 24.99 3.65 -1.84
C ALA A 6 26.29 4.03 -2.55
N GLN A 7 27.32 4.35 -1.80
CA GLN A 7 28.64 4.66 -2.34
C GLN A 7 29.27 3.44 -3.05
N LEU A 8 29.19 2.25 -2.43
CA LEU A 8 29.70 1.02 -3.04
C LEU A 8 28.98 0.73 -4.37
N LEU A 9 27.64 0.80 -4.36
CA LEU A 9 26.85 0.61 -5.58
C LEU A 9 27.22 1.63 -6.67
N ASN A 10 27.36 2.89 -6.30
CA ASN A 10 27.78 3.95 -7.24
C ASN A 10 29.18 3.64 -7.84
N VAL A 11 30.14 3.23 -7.03
CA VAL A 11 31.47 2.87 -7.49
C VAL A 11 31.42 1.66 -8.43
N MET A 12 30.62 0.63 -8.08
CA MET A 12 30.47 -0.56 -8.92
C MET A 12 29.84 -0.25 -10.28
N LEU A 13 28.80 0.60 -10.32
CA LEU A 13 28.14 1.01 -11.56
C LEU A 13 29.10 1.81 -12.45
N ASN A 14 29.79 2.81 -11.90
CA ASN A 14 30.77 3.58 -12.64
C ASN A 14 31.93 2.71 -13.15
N ALA A 15 32.40 1.74 -12.36
CA ALA A 15 33.42 0.78 -12.80
C ALA A 15 32.92 -0.13 -13.93
N ALA A 16 31.64 -0.41 -14.00
CA ALA A 16 31.00 -1.15 -15.09
C ALA A 16 30.67 -0.26 -16.32
N GLY A 17 31.09 1.01 -16.32
CA GLY A 17 30.82 1.94 -17.41
C GLY A 17 29.40 2.53 -17.41
N ILE A 18 28.64 2.37 -16.34
CA ILE A 18 27.29 2.93 -16.17
C ILE A 18 27.41 4.24 -15.39
N PRO A 19 27.13 5.41 -16.00
CA PRO A 19 27.16 6.68 -15.31
C PRO A 19 26.19 6.67 -14.13
N SER A 20 26.68 7.00 -12.94
CA SER A 20 25.85 6.98 -11.74
C SER A 20 26.30 8.02 -10.71
N GLU A 21 25.36 8.46 -9.86
CA GLU A 21 25.59 9.39 -8.76
C GLU A 21 24.76 9.01 -7.52
N VAL A 22 25.27 9.34 -6.33
CA VAL A 22 24.53 9.16 -5.07
C VAL A 22 23.65 10.39 -4.82
N LEU A 23 22.40 10.14 -4.47
CA LEU A 23 21.39 11.16 -4.23
C LEU A 23 20.81 11.02 -2.81
N ALA A 24 20.51 12.16 -2.19
CA ALA A 24 19.73 12.21 -0.96
C ALA A 24 18.24 12.26 -1.30
N VAL A 25 17.45 11.48 -0.58
CA VAL A 25 15.99 11.40 -0.73
C VAL A 25 15.35 12.08 0.45
N TYR A 26 14.48 13.04 0.19
CA TYR A 26 13.70 13.79 1.17
C TYR A 26 12.21 13.48 1.00
N PRO A 27 11.40 13.60 2.07
CA PRO A 27 9.95 13.65 1.94
C PRO A 27 9.51 14.74 0.97
N GLY A 28 8.56 14.44 0.08
CA GLY A 28 8.15 15.35 -1.00
C GLY A 28 7.56 16.70 -0.54
N HIS A 29 7.08 16.76 0.72
CA HIS A 29 6.52 17.98 1.31
C HIS A 29 7.56 18.96 1.87
N LEU A 30 8.82 18.55 1.98
CA LEU A 30 9.85 19.40 2.54
C LEU A 30 10.46 20.30 1.44
N ASP A 31 10.67 21.55 1.81
CA ASP A 31 11.51 22.46 1.03
C ASP A 31 12.97 22.05 1.21
N THR A 32 13.55 21.46 0.18
CA THR A 32 14.91 20.93 0.22
C THR A 32 15.97 22.01 0.40
N ASP A 33 15.68 23.26 0.03
CA ASP A 33 16.60 24.36 0.19
C ASP A 33 16.70 24.80 1.66
N ALA A 34 15.65 24.52 2.45
CA ALA A 34 15.58 24.80 3.88
C ALA A 34 15.93 23.60 4.77
N CYS A 35 16.11 22.39 4.19
CA CYS A 35 16.33 21.17 4.95
C CYS A 35 17.81 20.87 5.17
N GLY A 36 18.14 20.54 6.42
CA GLY A 36 19.45 19.98 6.77
C GLY A 36 19.54 18.46 6.50
N LEU A 37 20.76 17.92 6.67
CA LEU A 37 21.04 16.48 6.50
C LEU A 37 20.16 15.57 7.35
N ALA A 38 19.65 16.07 8.48
CA ALA A 38 18.78 15.31 9.39
C ALA A 38 17.39 15.00 8.77
N ALA A 39 16.99 15.69 7.72
CA ALA A 39 15.74 15.47 7.01
C ALA A 39 15.87 14.40 5.91
N ILE A 40 17.06 13.88 5.64
CA ILE A 40 17.28 12.82 4.67
C ILE A 40 16.57 11.56 5.14
N GLN A 41 15.62 11.10 4.32
CA GLN A 41 14.85 9.89 4.61
C GLN A 41 15.65 8.62 4.25
N THR A 42 16.36 8.66 3.12
CA THR A 42 17.22 7.58 2.64
C THR A 42 18.20 8.10 1.57
N LEU A 43 19.03 7.18 1.06
CA LEU A 43 19.92 7.45 -0.06
C LEU A 43 19.54 6.57 -1.25
N ALA A 44 19.66 7.12 -2.45
CA ALA A 44 19.48 6.42 -3.69
C ALA A 44 20.71 6.58 -4.58
N VAL A 45 20.83 5.71 -5.57
CA VAL A 45 21.80 5.84 -6.64
C VAL A 45 21.05 6.03 -7.95
N LYS A 46 21.25 7.17 -8.60
CA LYS A 46 20.80 7.39 -9.96
C LYS A 46 21.78 6.71 -10.88
N ALA A 47 21.31 5.90 -11.80
CA ALA A 47 22.09 5.27 -12.85
C ALA A 47 21.46 5.56 -14.20
N THR A 48 22.24 5.92 -15.21
CA THR A 48 21.76 6.16 -16.57
C THR A 48 22.06 4.95 -17.44
N VAL A 49 21.00 4.20 -17.80
CA VAL A 49 21.08 2.99 -18.64
C VAL A 49 20.28 3.24 -19.92
N ASP A 50 20.92 3.06 -21.08
CA ASP A 50 20.31 3.30 -22.40
C ASP A 50 19.65 4.69 -22.53
N GLY A 51 20.29 5.71 -21.93
CA GLY A 51 19.80 7.09 -21.95
C GLY A 51 18.61 7.36 -21.04
N LYS A 52 18.23 6.40 -20.18
CA LYS A 52 17.16 6.54 -19.19
C LYS A 52 17.72 6.50 -17.78
N ASP A 53 17.27 7.45 -16.96
CA ASP A 53 17.60 7.48 -15.54
C ASP A 53 16.81 6.43 -14.76
N GLN A 54 17.56 5.63 -13.98
CA GLN A 54 17.00 4.65 -13.06
C GLN A 54 17.45 4.98 -11.64
N TYR A 55 16.54 4.87 -10.68
CA TYR A 55 16.82 5.18 -9.30
C TYR A 55 16.84 3.90 -8.48
N LEU A 56 18.00 3.58 -7.97
CA LEU A 56 18.26 2.37 -7.19
C LEU A 56 18.42 2.76 -5.72
N SER A 57 17.74 2.05 -4.85
CA SER A 57 17.89 2.30 -3.44
C SER A 57 18.83 1.32 -2.77
N ALA A 58 19.62 1.87 -1.87
CA ALA A 58 20.49 1.11 -0.98
C ALA A 58 19.74 0.57 0.26
N SER A 59 18.50 0.97 0.48
CA SER A 59 17.70 0.58 1.64
C SER A 59 16.44 -0.20 1.22
N PRO A 60 16.10 -1.31 1.88
CA PRO A 60 14.85 -2.04 1.67
C PRO A 60 13.58 -1.18 1.86
N LEU A 61 13.70 -0.06 2.56
CA LEU A 61 12.59 0.87 2.82
C LEU A 61 12.13 1.61 1.56
N THR A 62 12.97 1.73 0.54
CA THR A 62 12.64 2.39 -0.73
C THR A 62 11.92 1.48 -1.72
N ASN A 63 11.83 0.18 -1.48
CA ASN A 63 10.94 -0.71 -2.23
C ASN A 63 9.44 -0.45 -1.93
N ARG A 64 9.12 0.59 -1.16
CA ARG A 64 7.75 0.95 -0.78
C ARG A 64 7.09 1.96 -1.74
N GLY A 65 7.48 1.95 -3.00
CA GLY A 65 6.82 2.70 -4.05
C GLY A 65 7.22 4.17 -4.13
N GLY A 66 8.13 4.45 -5.00
CA GLY A 66 8.48 5.78 -5.45
C GLY A 66 9.38 6.60 -4.52
N LEU A 67 10.23 7.37 -5.13
CA LEU A 67 11.03 8.40 -4.47
C LEU A 67 10.33 9.74 -4.73
N ASP A 68 9.79 10.38 -3.71
CA ASP A 68 9.01 11.61 -3.87
C ASP A 68 9.85 12.78 -4.32
N LYS A 69 11.04 12.90 -3.78
CA LYS A 69 11.95 13.98 -4.11
C LYS A 69 13.38 13.54 -3.92
N VAL A 70 14.18 13.71 -4.95
CA VAL A 70 15.60 13.36 -4.93
C VAL A 70 16.43 14.60 -5.15
N VAL A 71 17.41 14.79 -4.27
CA VAL A 71 18.35 15.90 -4.37
C VAL A 71 19.74 15.34 -4.62
N SER A 72 20.36 15.81 -5.70
CA SER A 72 21.80 15.59 -5.92
C SER A 72 22.58 16.20 -4.76
N LEU A 73 23.67 15.52 -4.34
CA LEU A 73 24.61 16.11 -3.37
C LEU A 73 25.26 17.41 -3.88
N SER A 74 25.13 17.70 -5.17
CA SER A 74 25.51 18.98 -5.78
C SER A 74 24.45 20.08 -5.69
N GLY A 75 23.29 19.81 -5.09
CA GLY A 75 22.23 20.80 -4.86
C GLY A 75 21.14 20.87 -5.94
N THR A 76 21.15 19.99 -6.95
CA THR A 76 20.08 19.95 -7.94
C THR A 76 18.91 19.11 -7.44
N SER A 77 17.74 19.71 -7.30
CA SER A 77 16.50 19.02 -6.92
C SER A 77 15.82 18.41 -8.15
N ILE A 78 15.45 17.16 -8.07
CA ILE A 78 14.70 16.44 -9.11
C ILE A 78 13.45 15.85 -8.45
N GLU A 79 12.28 16.17 -9.00
CA GLU A 79 11.04 15.47 -8.64
C GLU A 79 10.96 14.16 -9.44
N ILE A 80 10.69 13.07 -8.76
CA ILE A 80 10.50 11.76 -9.37
C ILE A 80 9.02 11.42 -9.27
N GLU A 81 8.45 11.01 -10.39
CA GLU A 81 7.09 10.50 -10.42
C GLU A 81 7.00 9.24 -9.54
N THR A 82 6.16 9.30 -8.51
CA THR A 82 5.95 8.18 -7.60
C THR A 82 5.08 7.13 -8.25
N THR A 83 5.58 5.89 -8.30
CA THR A 83 4.81 4.75 -8.78
C THR A 83 4.10 4.10 -7.60
N PRO A 84 2.78 3.85 -7.66
CA PRO A 84 2.07 3.17 -6.60
C PRO A 84 2.65 1.77 -6.34
N ILE A 85 2.75 1.39 -5.06
CA ILE A 85 3.03 0.01 -4.68
C ILE A 85 1.90 -0.86 -5.22
N GLN A 86 2.26 -1.93 -5.93
CA GLN A 86 1.31 -2.92 -6.42
C GLN A 86 1.37 -4.15 -5.52
N ILE A 87 0.26 -4.45 -4.84
CA ILE A 87 0.12 -5.66 -4.05
C ILE A 87 -1.02 -6.47 -4.63
N LYS A 88 -0.75 -7.74 -4.91
CA LYS A 88 -1.76 -8.68 -5.36
C LYS A 88 -1.56 -9.99 -4.62
N GLU A 89 -2.55 -10.35 -3.80
CA GLU A 89 -2.52 -11.58 -3.02
C GLU A 89 -3.76 -12.44 -3.27
N SER A 90 -3.59 -13.76 -3.11
CA SER A 90 -4.68 -14.73 -3.16
C SER A 90 -4.64 -15.58 -1.91
N ARG A 91 -5.80 -15.80 -1.30
CA ARG A 91 -5.97 -16.58 -0.06
C ARG A 91 -7.11 -17.58 -0.20
N SER A 92 -6.93 -18.78 0.33
CA SER A 92 -7.99 -19.77 0.43
C SER A 92 -8.44 -19.91 1.88
N VAL A 93 -9.76 -19.93 2.09
CA VAL A 93 -10.38 -20.07 3.41
C VAL A 93 -11.42 -21.18 3.33
N ALA A 94 -11.34 -22.16 4.20
CA ALA A 94 -12.35 -23.21 4.35
C ALA A 94 -13.19 -22.96 5.60
N ILE A 95 -14.48 -23.23 5.51
CA ILE A 95 -15.42 -23.15 6.63
C ILE A 95 -15.99 -24.53 6.86
N SER A 96 -15.79 -25.05 8.06
CA SER A 96 -16.32 -26.35 8.46
C SER A 96 -17.69 -26.24 9.17
N ALA A 97 -18.48 -27.30 9.12
CA ALA A 97 -19.82 -27.29 9.67
C ALA A 97 -19.85 -27.15 11.22
N ASP A 98 -18.79 -27.59 11.89
CA ASP A 98 -18.62 -27.43 13.34
C ASP A 98 -18.38 -25.98 13.81
N GLN A 99 -18.07 -25.08 12.89
CA GLN A 99 -17.98 -23.64 13.16
C GLN A 99 -19.36 -22.98 13.25
N ALA A 100 -20.42 -23.66 12.86
CA ALA A 100 -21.76 -23.12 12.94
C ALA A 100 -22.31 -23.17 14.37
N LYS A 101 -22.90 -22.05 14.81
CA LYS A 101 -23.58 -21.90 16.07
C LYS A 101 -24.99 -21.37 15.83
N ASP A 102 -25.98 -22.00 16.44
CA ASP A 102 -27.39 -21.63 16.27
C ASP A 102 -27.85 -21.54 14.80
N GLY A 103 -27.33 -22.43 13.95
CA GLY A 103 -27.64 -22.46 12.51
C GLY A 103 -26.87 -21.49 11.64
N PHE A 104 -25.92 -20.72 12.19
CA PHE A 104 -25.12 -19.76 11.46
C PHE A 104 -23.62 -19.95 11.66
N ALA A 105 -22.84 -19.70 10.63
CA ALA A 105 -21.38 -19.64 10.69
C ALA A 105 -20.88 -18.27 10.23
N ILE A 106 -19.90 -17.73 10.95
CA ILE A 106 -19.23 -16.48 10.63
C ILE A 106 -17.83 -16.78 10.12
N CYS A 107 -17.53 -16.34 8.92
CA CYS A 107 -16.19 -16.38 8.34
C CYS A 107 -15.58 -14.99 8.36
N VAL A 108 -14.46 -14.83 9.03
CA VAL A 108 -13.68 -13.59 9.00
C VAL A 108 -12.51 -13.80 8.03
N LEU A 109 -12.52 -13.08 6.92
CA LEU A 109 -11.43 -13.10 5.96
C LEU A 109 -10.15 -12.53 6.61
N PRO A 110 -9.01 -13.24 6.54
CA PRO A 110 -7.79 -12.78 7.17
C PRO A 110 -7.28 -11.47 6.57
N ALA A 111 -6.70 -10.63 7.41
CA ALA A 111 -5.91 -9.50 6.94
C ALA A 111 -4.63 -9.99 6.25
N ILE A 112 -4.09 -9.19 5.37
CA ILE A 112 -2.77 -9.45 4.80
C ILE A 112 -1.68 -8.77 5.64
N SER A 113 -0.48 -9.35 5.65
CA SER A 113 0.64 -8.78 6.43
C SER A 113 1.41 -7.69 5.70
N ALA A 114 0.97 -7.33 4.49
CA ALA A 114 1.59 -6.32 3.64
C ALA A 114 0.64 -5.12 3.44
N GLY A 115 1.08 -4.12 2.71
CA GLY A 115 0.27 -2.98 2.32
C GLY A 115 -0.27 -2.17 3.49
N ILE A 116 -1.49 -1.67 3.36
CA ILE A 116 -2.12 -0.77 4.33
C ILE A 116 -2.27 -1.40 5.71
N ASP A 117 -2.56 -2.69 5.78
CA ASP A 117 -2.65 -3.40 7.07
C ASP A 117 -1.30 -3.38 7.84
N SER A 118 -0.16 -3.33 7.11
CA SER A 118 1.18 -3.22 7.71
C SER A 118 1.54 -1.82 8.21
N TRP A 119 0.79 -0.80 7.81
CA TRP A 119 1.09 0.58 8.17
C TRP A 119 0.59 0.99 9.56
N GLY A 120 -0.13 0.12 10.26
CA GLY A 120 -0.65 0.39 11.60
C GLY A 120 -1.70 1.49 11.67
N MET A 121 -2.45 1.68 10.58
CA MET A 121 -3.43 2.78 10.43
C MET A 121 -4.87 2.42 10.83
N SER A 122 -5.08 1.32 11.54
CA SER A 122 -6.42 0.90 11.98
C SER A 122 -7.08 1.86 12.99
N ALA A 123 -6.27 2.64 13.71
CA ALA A 123 -6.73 3.55 14.79
C ALA A 123 -6.45 5.03 14.45
N LEU A 124 -6.88 5.49 13.29
CA LEU A 124 -6.74 6.89 12.89
C LEU A 124 -7.70 7.80 13.68
N ASN A 125 -7.18 8.90 14.21
CA ASN A 125 -8.00 9.91 14.91
C ASN A 125 -9.10 10.45 14.00
N SER A 126 -10.23 10.89 14.60
CA SER A 126 -11.36 11.43 13.83
C SER A 126 -11.06 12.77 13.15
N LYS A 127 -10.14 13.56 13.71
CA LYS A 127 -9.74 14.87 13.20
C LYS A 127 -8.24 15.05 13.25
N ARG A 128 -7.72 15.86 12.36
CA ARG A 128 -6.30 16.29 12.32
C ARG A 128 -6.19 17.78 12.06
N SER A 129 -5.21 18.41 12.67
CA SER A 129 -4.85 19.82 12.44
C SER A 129 -3.60 19.97 11.56
N ASN A 130 -2.81 18.90 11.44
CA ASN A 130 -1.57 18.89 10.67
C ASN A 130 -1.75 18.05 9.40
N LEU A 131 -0.81 18.18 8.47
CA LEU A 131 -0.71 17.32 7.29
C LEU A 131 -0.70 15.83 7.69
N PHE A 132 -1.35 15.02 6.88
CA PHE A 132 -1.33 13.57 6.97
C PHE A 132 -0.61 13.00 5.77
N GLU A 133 0.34 12.14 6.01
CA GLU A 133 1.14 11.51 4.96
C GLU A 133 1.01 10.00 5.04
N LEU A 134 0.83 9.38 3.87
CA LEU A 134 0.90 7.94 3.70
C LEU A 134 2.35 7.53 3.42
N PRO A 135 2.76 6.33 3.83
CA PRO A 135 4.09 5.81 3.50
C PRO A 135 4.37 5.73 2.01
N SER A 136 3.33 5.54 1.20
CA SER A 136 3.42 5.49 -0.27
C SER A 136 2.04 5.62 -0.92
N LEU A 137 2.02 5.86 -2.25
CA LEU A 137 0.88 5.52 -3.09
C LEU A 137 0.73 4.00 -3.15
N ILE A 138 -0.51 3.49 -3.21
CA ILE A 138 -0.73 2.06 -3.20
C ILE A 138 -1.92 1.65 -4.05
N ARG A 139 -1.78 0.51 -4.71
CA ARG A 139 -2.88 -0.26 -5.28
C ARG A 139 -2.78 -1.69 -4.77
N GLU A 140 -3.77 -2.09 -4.00
CA GLU A 140 -3.79 -3.39 -3.33
C GLU A 140 -5.04 -4.15 -3.75
N GLU A 141 -4.87 -5.42 -4.16
CA GLU A 141 -5.93 -6.34 -4.53
C GLU A 141 -5.74 -7.64 -3.76
N VAL A 142 -6.78 -8.08 -3.06
CA VAL A 142 -6.78 -9.36 -2.37
C VAL A 142 -7.97 -10.18 -2.83
N THR A 143 -7.69 -11.38 -3.34
CA THR A 143 -8.69 -12.35 -3.76
C THR A 143 -8.76 -13.48 -2.73
N TYR A 144 -9.95 -13.70 -2.19
CA TYR A 144 -10.23 -14.83 -1.30
C TYR A 144 -11.09 -15.84 -2.03
N THR A 145 -10.67 -17.11 -1.98
CA THR A 145 -11.51 -18.24 -2.38
C THR A 145 -12.02 -18.90 -1.11
N VAL A 146 -13.31 -18.73 -0.82
CA VAL A 146 -13.96 -19.27 0.36
C VAL A 146 -14.71 -20.55 -0.01
N THR A 147 -14.40 -21.66 0.67
CA THR A 147 -15.05 -22.96 0.49
C THR A 147 -15.90 -23.27 1.72
N PRO A 148 -17.23 -23.05 1.67
CA PRO A 148 -18.12 -23.43 2.77
C PRO A 148 -18.31 -24.95 2.81
N ALA A 149 -18.66 -25.48 3.99
CA ALA A 149 -19.07 -26.87 4.11
C ALA A 149 -20.36 -27.14 3.31
N GLU A 150 -20.57 -28.40 2.97
CA GLU A 150 -21.77 -28.85 2.26
C GLU A 150 -23.05 -28.43 3.00
N GLY A 151 -24.02 -27.92 2.28
CA GLY A 151 -25.30 -27.42 2.82
C GLY A 151 -25.29 -25.95 3.27
N MET A 152 -24.13 -25.36 3.50
CA MET A 152 -24.06 -23.94 3.89
C MET A 152 -24.44 -23.00 2.76
N LYS A 153 -25.21 -21.97 3.11
CA LYS A 153 -25.67 -20.94 2.18
C LYS A 153 -25.17 -19.56 2.61
N LEU A 154 -24.57 -18.83 1.68
CA LEU A 154 -24.14 -17.46 1.91
C LEU A 154 -25.34 -16.54 2.18
N GLN A 155 -25.31 -15.82 3.29
CA GLN A 155 -26.30 -14.81 3.69
C GLN A 155 -25.82 -13.38 3.45
N THR A 156 -24.51 -13.18 3.35
CA THR A 156 -23.94 -11.85 3.04
C THR A 156 -24.35 -11.42 1.64
N SER A 157 -24.73 -10.15 1.49
CA SER A 157 -25.09 -9.57 0.18
C SER A 157 -23.94 -9.71 -0.83
N THR A 158 -24.29 -10.14 -2.04
CA THR A 158 -23.38 -10.26 -3.17
C THR A 158 -23.29 -8.99 -4.01
N GLN A 159 -23.95 -7.90 -3.60
CA GLN A 159 -23.83 -6.62 -4.29
C GLN A 159 -22.41 -6.07 -4.17
N GLU A 160 -21.91 -5.50 -5.26
CA GLU A 160 -20.66 -4.77 -5.24
C GLU A 160 -20.77 -3.56 -4.31
N GLN A 161 -19.81 -3.43 -3.40
CA GLN A 161 -19.67 -2.26 -2.53
C GLN A 161 -18.52 -1.41 -3.06
N VAL A 162 -18.79 -0.13 -3.28
CA VAL A 162 -17.83 0.83 -3.79
C VAL A 162 -17.86 2.08 -2.94
N ILE A 163 -16.71 2.45 -2.38
CA ILE A 163 -16.50 3.77 -1.78
C ILE A 163 -15.46 4.49 -2.61
N SER A 164 -15.86 5.60 -3.23
CA SER A 164 -14.99 6.43 -4.04
C SER A 164 -14.84 7.81 -3.42
N LYS A 165 -13.61 8.30 -3.35
CA LYS A 165 -13.23 9.63 -2.89
C LYS A 165 -12.29 10.27 -3.90
N PRO A 166 -12.05 11.59 -3.86
CA PRO A 166 -11.16 12.26 -4.82
C PRO A 166 -9.74 11.64 -4.90
N PHE A 167 -9.30 10.99 -3.82
CA PHE A 167 -7.93 10.51 -3.67
C PHE A 167 -7.80 8.98 -3.74
N GLY A 168 -8.89 8.27 -4.07
CA GLY A 168 -8.84 6.83 -4.16
C GLY A 168 -10.20 6.16 -4.11
N LYS A 169 -10.14 4.83 -4.07
CA LYS A 169 -11.33 3.97 -4.16
C LYS A 169 -11.10 2.68 -3.37
N VAL A 170 -12.15 2.23 -2.69
CA VAL A 170 -12.22 0.88 -2.12
C VAL A 170 -13.37 0.13 -2.76
N THR A 171 -13.13 -1.12 -3.18
CA THR A 171 -14.19 -1.99 -3.69
C THR A 171 -14.20 -3.33 -2.97
N ARG A 172 -15.38 -3.92 -2.85
CA ARG A 172 -15.57 -5.31 -2.42
C ARG A 172 -16.60 -5.97 -3.32
N THR A 173 -16.23 -7.07 -3.95
CA THR A 173 -17.11 -7.89 -4.78
C THR A 173 -17.18 -9.29 -4.21
N ILE A 174 -18.37 -9.86 -4.09
CA ILE A 174 -18.61 -11.23 -3.62
C ILE A 174 -19.33 -11.97 -4.73
N THR A 175 -18.71 -13.01 -5.27
CA THR A 175 -19.24 -13.77 -6.41
C THR A 175 -19.29 -15.27 -6.10
N PRO A 176 -20.46 -15.86 -6.00
CA PRO A 176 -20.59 -17.34 -5.93
C PRO A 176 -20.02 -17.99 -7.20
N ARG A 177 -19.20 -19.05 -7.02
CA ARG A 177 -18.53 -19.81 -8.07
C ARG A 177 -18.72 -21.33 -7.83
N GLY A 178 -19.87 -21.85 -8.18
CA GLY A 178 -20.19 -23.26 -7.88
C GLY A 178 -20.17 -23.54 -6.37
N ASN A 179 -19.26 -24.38 -5.89
CA ASN A 179 -19.12 -24.72 -4.47
C ASN A 179 -18.21 -23.75 -3.69
N THR A 180 -17.73 -22.69 -4.31
CA THR A 180 -16.87 -21.70 -3.67
C THR A 180 -17.47 -20.31 -3.82
N ILE A 181 -16.94 -19.38 -3.03
CA ILE A 181 -17.28 -17.96 -3.10
C ILE A 181 -15.99 -17.21 -3.29
N GLU A 182 -15.91 -16.45 -4.36
CA GLU A 182 -14.82 -15.54 -4.64
C GLU A 182 -15.13 -14.18 -4.02
N VAL A 183 -14.22 -13.66 -3.20
CA VAL A 183 -14.31 -12.30 -2.65
C VAL A 183 -13.09 -11.54 -3.12
N VAL A 184 -13.30 -10.50 -3.89
CA VAL A 184 -12.24 -9.60 -4.34
C VAL A 184 -12.39 -8.27 -3.61
N ARG A 185 -11.33 -7.85 -2.95
CA ARG A 185 -11.21 -6.55 -2.30
C ARG A 185 -10.09 -5.77 -2.97
N THR A 186 -10.36 -4.51 -3.30
CA THR A 186 -9.33 -3.62 -3.83
C THR A 186 -9.31 -2.30 -3.09
N ILE A 187 -8.13 -1.72 -2.91
CA ILE A 187 -7.96 -0.33 -2.51
C ILE A 187 -6.93 0.34 -3.40
N GLU A 188 -7.22 1.56 -3.79
CA GLU A 188 -6.30 2.42 -4.54
C GLU A 188 -6.24 3.78 -3.85
N LEU A 189 -5.02 4.24 -3.52
CA LEU A 189 -4.73 5.55 -2.98
C LEU A 189 -3.73 6.23 -3.90
N ASN A 190 -4.15 7.34 -4.51
CA ASN A 190 -3.43 8.03 -5.58
C ASN A 190 -2.88 9.39 -5.16
N LYS A 191 -2.91 9.69 -3.86
CA LYS A 191 -2.31 10.86 -3.24
C LYS A 191 -1.63 10.45 -1.95
N GLN A 192 -0.47 11.00 -1.68
CA GLN A 192 0.33 10.63 -0.51
C GLN A 192 0.17 11.61 0.65
N GLN A 193 0.04 12.89 0.37
CA GLN A 193 -0.08 13.94 1.37
C GLN A 193 -1.47 14.58 1.35
N PHE A 194 -2.03 14.78 2.54
CA PHE A 194 -3.39 15.29 2.73
C PHE A 194 -3.39 16.46 3.70
N THR A 195 -4.07 17.52 3.31
CA THR A 195 -4.37 18.63 4.20
C THR A 195 -5.39 18.19 5.27
N PRO A 196 -5.54 18.95 6.37
CA PRO A 196 -6.59 18.68 7.36
C PRO A 196 -8.00 18.63 6.77
N ALA A 197 -8.28 19.40 5.71
CA ALA A 197 -9.58 19.40 5.03
C ALA A 197 -9.83 18.10 4.23
N GLU A 198 -8.79 17.50 3.68
CA GLU A 198 -8.85 16.27 2.90
C GLU A 198 -8.78 15.00 3.76
N TYR A 199 -8.35 15.16 5.01
CA TYR A 199 -8.09 14.02 5.91
C TYR A 199 -9.30 13.12 6.13
N SER A 200 -10.50 13.68 6.21
CA SER A 200 -11.73 12.88 6.43
C SER A 200 -11.97 11.87 5.30
N ASP A 201 -11.63 12.24 4.06
CA ASP A 201 -11.85 11.38 2.89
C ASP A 201 -10.85 10.23 2.84
N VAL A 202 -9.55 10.51 3.01
CA VAL A 202 -8.54 9.45 3.06
C VAL A 202 -8.74 8.53 4.27
N ARG A 203 -9.08 9.10 5.44
CA ARG A 203 -9.43 8.31 6.63
C ARG A 203 -10.59 7.36 6.37
N SER A 204 -11.62 7.81 5.66
CA SER A 204 -12.78 6.99 5.30
C SER A 204 -12.37 5.78 4.45
N LEU A 205 -11.50 5.97 3.43
CA LEU A 205 -10.99 4.88 2.60
C LEU A 205 -10.17 3.87 3.41
N ILE A 206 -9.25 4.36 4.24
CA ILE A 206 -8.40 3.50 5.08
C ILE A 206 -9.26 2.74 6.10
N HIS A 207 -10.23 3.40 6.73
CA HIS A 207 -11.13 2.77 7.69
C HIS A 207 -11.97 1.68 7.02
N GLU A 208 -12.51 1.93 5.82
CA GLU A 208 -13.26 0.94 5.07
C GLU A 208 -12.41 -0.31 4.76
N TRP A 209 -11.14 -0.10 4.41
CA TRP A 209 -10.23 -1.20 4.14
C TRP A 209 -9.86 -2.00 5.39
N THR A 210 -9.51 -1.31 6.47
CA THR A 210 -8.97 -1.93 7.70
C THR A 210 -10.06 -2.44 8.65
N ASN A 211 -11.32 -2.00 8.51
CA ASN A 211 -12.41 -2.44 9.39
C ASN A 211 -12.64 -3.96 9.27
N PRO A 212 -12.52 -4.71 10.37
CA PRO A 212 -12.75 -6.15 10.35
C PRO A 212 -14.18 -6.54 9.93
N ASP A 213 -15.19 -5.71 10.21
CA ASP A 213 -16.57 -5.99 9.83
C ASP A 213 -16.75 -6.11 8.32
N ASN A 214 -15.92 -5.40 7.54
CA ASN A 214 -15.91 -5.47 6.08
C ASN A 214 -15.22 -6.74 5.53
N ARG A 215 -14.73 -7.58 6.41
CA ARG A 215 -14.13 -8.89 6.10
C ARG A 215 -15.00 -10.06 6.59
N VAL A 216 -16.19 -9.79 7.05
CA VAL A 216 -17.11 -10.81 7.57
C VAL A 216 -18.02 -11.33 6.46
N LEU A 217 -18.13 -12.66 6.38
CA LEU A 217 -19.14 -13.37 5.62
C LEU A 217 -20.01 -14.19 6.58
N LEU A 218 -21.32 -14.12 6.39
CA LEU A 218 -22.31 -14.88 7.15
C LEU A 218 -22.86 -16.02 6.30
N PHE A 219 -22.93 -17.21 6.89
CA PHE A 219 -23.53 -18.39 6.28
C PHE A 219 -24.62 -18.95 7.19
N SER A 220 -25.67 -19.53 6.61
CA SER A 220 -26.61 -20.41 7.30
C SER A 220 -26.34 -21.88 6.93
N LEU A 221 -26.70 -22.78 7.84
CA LEU A 221 -26.78 -24.22 7.56
C LEU A 221 -28.02 -24.54 6.73
#